data_3e8209a800a1ff19e528af6b2310b2e7
#
_entry.id   3e8209a800a1ff19e528af6b2310b2e7
#
_cell.length_a   1.000
_cell.length_b   1.000
_cell.length_c   1.000
_cell.angle_alpha   90.00
_cell.angle_beta   90.00
_cell.angle_gamma   90.00
#
_symmetry.space_group_name_H-M   'P 1'
#
loop_
_entity.id
_entity.type
_entity.pdbx_description
1 polymer ?
#
loop_
_entity_poly.entity_id
_entity_poly.type
_entity_poly.pdbx_seq_one_letter_code
_entity_poly.pdbx_strand_id
1 'polypeptide(L)'
;MRLLYILCAVCILGCKTNRKMLNIGHRGAMGHETENTIASVKKALELGVDMIEIDVFVLKSGEVVVFHDETLDFLTDAKGRIEEYTFDDLKKVRVKGNHAIPTLQEVLEIIDKKVPLNIELKGKNTALPTKQIVSNYLKNGWKKSDFVISSFLWDELKTYRQLDSEQAIAVLTEENPVDALPIAKQLNAVAVNPWFKNLTQEQVQNIQIQGFKIYTYTVNDPADIQKMRDWGVDGVFCNYPERVN
;
A
#
# COMPACT_ATOMS: atom_id res chain seq x y z
N MET A 1 -62.56 20.55 11.04
CA MET A 1 -61.25 20.27 11.66
C MET A 1 -60.23 19.93 10.54
N ARG A 2 -59.35 20.86 10.20
CA ARG A 2 -58.27 20.63 9.21
C ARG A 2 -57.00 20.25 9.98
N LEU A 3 -56.50 19.00 9.79
CA LEU A 3 -55.27 18.52 10.37
C LEU A 3 -54.09 19.08 9.52
N LEU A 4 -53.28 19.89 10.15
CA LEU A 4 -52.05 20.46 9.57
C LEU A 4 -50.91 19.45 9.79
N TYR A 5 -50.46 18.77 8.76
CA TYR A 5 -49.25 17.94 8.84
C TYR A 5 -48.02 18.83 8.71
N ILE A 6 -47.29 19.01 9.82
CA ILE A 6 -45.98 19.64 9.82
C ILE A 6 -44.95 18.59 9.40
N LEU A 7 -44.42 18.76 8.18
CA LEU A 7 -43.31 17.95 7.68
C LEU A 7 -42.01 18.49 8.28
N CYS A 8 -41.48 17.83 9.34
CA CYS A 8 -40.15 18.12 9.85
C CYS A 8 -39.11 17.60 8.85
N ALA A 9 -38.52 18.49 8.06
CA ALA A 9 -37.32 18.20 7.30
C ALA A 9 -36.14 18.07 8.26
N VAL A 10 -35.73 16.86 8.56
CA VAL A 10 -34.49 16.61 9.30
C VAL A 10 -33.31 16.89 8.35
N CYS A 11 -32.75 18.09 8.43
CA CYS A 11 -31.45 18.40 7.82
C CYS A 11 -30.38 17.55 8.54
N ILE A 12 -29.99 16.43 7.95
CA ILE A 12 -28.78 15.72 8.36
C ILE A 12 -27.60 16.59 7.91
N LEU A 13 -27.16 17.50 8.77
CA LEU A 13 -25.87 18.15 8.67
C LEU A 13 -24.82 17.06 8.83
N GLY A 14 -24.36 16.49 7.71
CA GLY A 14 -23.22 15.61 7.67
C GLY A 14 -22.02 16.34 8.27
N CYS A 15 -21.69 16.04 9.50
CA CYS A 15 -20.45 16.50 10.13
C CYS A 15 -19.30 15.92 9.27
N LYS A 16 -18.70 16.76 8.39
CA LYS A 16 -17.42 16.40 7.74
C LYS A 16 -16.41 16.27 8.88
N THR A 17 -16.21 15.06 9.36
CA THR A 17 -15.04 14.77 10.19
C THR A 17 -13.83 15.13 9.35
N ASN A 18 -13.06 16.11 9.83
CA ASN A 18 -11.83 16.57 9.18
C ASN A 18 -10.76 15.46 9.38
N ARG A 19 -10.99 14.29 8.73
CA ARG A 19 -10.10 13.14 8.82
C ARG A 19 -8.88 13.48 7.97
N LYS A 20 -7.69 13.49 8.60
CA LYS A 20 -6.44 13.69 7.86
C LYS A 20 -6.30 12.57 6.82
N MET A 21 -6.11 12.93 5.55
CA MET A 21 -5.75 12.01 4.48
C MET A 21 -4.31 11.52 4.71
N LEU A 22 -4.09 10.20 4.73
CA LEU A 22 -2.76 9.62 4.96
C LEU A 22 -1.83 9.92 3.78
N ASN A 23 -0.62 10.34 4.12
CA ASN A 23 0.51 10.50 3.22
C ASN A 23 1.30 9.19 3.19
N ILE A 24 1.15 8.41 2.09
CA ILE A 24 1.80 7.11 1.93
C ILE A 24 2.95 7.26 0.94
N GLY A 25 4.19 7.09 1.43
CA GLY A 25 5.38 7.15 0.59
C GLY A 25 5.46 5.93 -0.33
N HIS A 26 5.25 6.13 -1.64
CA HIS A 26 5.21 5.10 -2.67
C HIS A 26 6.61 4.57 -2.98
N ARG A 27 6.86 3.29 -2.74
CA ARG A 27 8.16 2.64 -2.86
C ARG A 27 9.25 3.40 -2.08
N GLY A 28 8.88 3.88 -0.88
CA GLY A 28 9.59 4.91 -0.14
C GLY A 28 9.24 6.32 -0.61
N ALA A 29 10.22 7.11 -0.99
CA ALA A 29 10.04 8.43 -1.63
C ALA A 29 10.68 8.39 -3.04
N MET A 30 10.08 7.59 -3.96
CA MET A 30 10.68 7.29 -5.26
C MET A 30 10.84 8.49 -6.18
N GLY A 31 10.20 9.61 -5.88
CA GLY A 31 10.41 10.86 -6.61
C GLY A 31 11.73 11.57 -6.27
N HIS A 32 12.40 11.15 -5.20
CA HIS A 32 13.66 11.72 -4.71
C HIS A 32 14.83 10.74 -4.79
N GLU A 33 14.57 9.46 -4.54
CA GLU A 33 15.56 8.39 -4.50
C GLU A 33 15.10 7.21 -5.34
N THR A 34 16.01 6.34 -5.75
CA THR A 34 15.62 5.14 -6.51
C THR A 34 14.66 4.29 -5.68
N GLU A 35 13.54 3.94 -6.30
CA GLU A 35 12.43 3.20 -5.70
C GLU A 35 12.86 1.90 -5.01
N ASN A 36 12.14 1.52 -3.95
CA ASN A 36 12.34 0.25 -3.25
C ASN A 36 13.78 0.04 -2.73
N THR A 37 14.52 1.12 -2.48
CA THR A 37 15.86 1.07 -1.88
C THR A 37 15.84 1.56 -0.43
N ILE A 38 16.87 1.22 0.32
CA ILE A 38 17.09 1.78 1.66
C ILE A 38 17.16 3.30 1.64
N ALA A 39 17.70 3.90 0.56
CA ALA A 39 17.75 5.35 0.41
C ALA A 39 16.36 5.96 0.31
N SER A 40 15.46 5.40 -0.54
CA SER A 40 14.09 5.90 -0.69
C SER A 40 13.27 5.74 0.59
N VAL A 41 13.45 4.63 1.32
CA VAL A 41 12.80 4.41 2.62
C VAL A 41 13.26 5.43 3.66
N LYS A 42 14.56 5.69 3.77
CA LYS A 42 15.11 6.73 4.66
C LYS A 42 14.57 8.10 4.28
N LYS A 43 14.53 8.41 2.98
CA LYS A 43 14.00 9.68 2.49
C LYS A 43 12.51 9.86 2.83
N ALA A 44 11.70 8.83 2.72
CA ALA A 44 10.30 8.87 3.13
C ALA A 44 10.16 9.18 4.64
N LEU A 45 10.98 8.54 5.49
CA LEU A 45 11.02 8.83 6.93
C LEU A 45 11.41 10.28 7.22
N GLU A 46 12.41 10.83 6.51
CA GLU A 46 12.83 12.23 6.63
C GLU A 46 11.71 13.21 6.24
N LEU A 47 10.93 12.88 5.23
CA LEU A 47 9.82 13.68 4.75
C LEU A 47 8.55 13.56 5.62
N GLY A 48 8.57 12.73 6.65
CA GLY A 48 7.50 12.62 7.64
C GLY A 48 6.21 12.00 7.10
N VAL A 49 6.34 10.93 6.31
CA VAL A 49 5.17 10.16 5.82
C VAL A 49 4.38 9.53 6.97
N ASP A 50 3.08 9.33 6.78
CA ASP A 50 2.23 8.61 7.73
C ASP A 50 2.36 7.08 7.59
N MET A 51 2.80 6.58 6.44
CA MET A 51 3.02 5.16 6.10
C MET A 51 4.02 5.07 4.96
N ILE A 52 4.80 3.98 4.89
CA ILE A 52 5.62 3.66 3.72
C ILE A 52 4.99 2.47 3.00
N GLU A 53 5.09 2.47 1.69
CA GLU A 53 4.73 1.33 0.86
C GLU A 53 5.96 0.80 0.13
N ILE A 54 6.03 -0.53 -0.01
CA ILE A 54 7.06 -1.26 -0.75
C ILE A 54 6.48 -2.48 -1.44
N ASP A 55 7.14 -2.93 -2.50
CA ASP A 55 6.81 -4.15 -3.26
C ASP A 55 7.73 -5.30 -2.90
N VAL A 56 7.22 -6.54 -2.83
CA VAL A 56 8.06 -7.69 -2.51
C VAL A 56 7.92 -8.85 -3.50
N PHE A 57 9.06 -9.51 -3.75
CA PHE A 57 9.17 -10.79 -4.45
C PHE A 57 9.87 -11.82 -3.56
N VAL A 58 9.66 -13.10 -3.87
CA VAL A 58 10.42 -14.20 -3.29
C VAL A 58 11.42 -14.71 -4.31
N LEU A 59 12.68 -14.82 -3.91
CA LEU A 59 13.74 -15.38 -4.74
C LEU A 59 13.66 -16.89 -4.82
N LYS A 60 14.30 -17.48 -5.82
CA LYS A 60 14.46 -18.92 -5.98
C LYS A 60 15.05 -19.59 -4.73
N SER A 61 15.90 -18.89 -3.99
CA SER A 61 16.52 -19.36 -2.74
C SER A 61 15.66 -19.12 -1.50
N GLY A 62 14.52 -18.43 -1.61
CA GLY A 62 13.51 -18.29 -0.57
C GLY A 62 13.50 -16.95 0.18
N GLU A 63 14.45 -16.06 -0.06
CA GLU A 63 14.47 -14.74 0.55
C GLU A 63 13.39 -13.83 -0.03
N VAL A 64 12.80 -12.98 0.82
CA VAL A 64 11.88 -11.92 0.42
C VAL A 64 12.66 -10.63 0.19
N VAL A 65 12.65 -10.16 -1.04
CA VAL A 65 13.38 -8.96 -1.47
C VAL A 65 12.42 -7.86 -1.91
N VAL A 66 12.89 -6.61 -1.84
CA VAL A 66 12.08 -5.43 -2.10
C VAL A 66 12.40 -4.90 -3.49
N PHE A 67 11.46 -5.09 -4.43
CA PHE A 67 11.60 -4.70 -5.83
C PHE A 67 10.22 -4.69 -6.49
N HIS A 68 10.01 -3.86 -7.54
CA HIS A 68 8.69 -3.71 -8.16
C HIS A 68 8.48 -4.57 -9.41
N ASP A 69 9.45 -4.57 -10.32
CA ASP A 69 9.28 -5.20 -11.64
C ASP A 69 9.51 -6.71 -11.57
N GLU A 70 8.84 -7.47 -12.44
CA GLU A 70 9.10 -8.91 -12.58
C GLU A 70 10.50 -9.19 -13.08
N THR A 71 11.11 -8.24 -13.81
CA THR A 71 12.44 -8.38 -14.41
C THR A 71 13.38 -7.27 -13.96
N LEU A 72 14.66 -7.58 -13.91
CA LEU A 72 15.71 -6.65 -13.48
C LEU A 72 16.13 -5.65 -14.57
N ASP A 73 15.65 -5.82 -15.81
CA ASP A 73 16.16 -5.22 -17.03
C ASP A 73 16.12 -3.69 -17.07
N PHE A 74 15.13 -3.08 -16.44
CA PHE A 74 14.92 -1.63 -16.55
C PHE A 74 15.67 -0.83 -15.47
N LEU A 75 15.70 -1.32 -14.26
CA LEU A 75 16.23 -0.58 -13.11
C LEU A 75 17.63 -1.00 -12.69
N THR A 76 18.17 -2.12 -13.21
CA THR A 76 19.42 -2.71 -12.72
C THR A 76 20.44 -2.93 -13.84
N ASP A 77 21.64 -3.36 -13.44
CA ASP A 77 22.71 -3.82 -14.33
C ASP A 77 22.60 -5.31 -14.71
N ALA A 78 21.53 -5.98 -14.26
CA ALA A 78 21.23 -7.39 -14.55
C ALA A 78 19.99 -7.55 -15.45
N LYS A 79 19.66 -8.77 -15.84
CA LYS A 79 18.54 -9.08 -16.74
C LYS A 79 17.78 -10.33 -16.29
N GLY A 80 16.53 -10.44 -16.73
CA GLY A 80 15.69 -11.60 -16.50
C GLY A 80 14.85 -11.48 -15.22
N ARG A 81 14.11 -12.54 -14.93
CA ARG A 81 13.13 -12.52 -13.83
C ARG A 81 13.80 -12.58 -12.48
N ILE A 82 13.40 -11.68 -11.58
CA ILE A 82 13.94 -11.58 -10.21
C ILE A 82 13.73 -12.88 -9.42
N GLU A 83 12.60 -13.56 -9.63
CA GLU A 83 12.26 -14.83 -8.95
C GLU A 83 13.20 -15.99 -9.33
N GLU A 84 13.96 -15.89 -10.41
CA GLU A 84 14.93 -16.90 -10.85
C GLU A 84 16.30 -16.74 -10.20
N TYR A 85 16.54 -15.61 -9.52
CA TYR A 85 17.80 -15.33 -8.85
C TYR A 85 17.89 -16.01 -7.49
N THR A 86 19.11 -16.41 -7.13
CA THR A 86 19.48 -16.69 -5.75
C THR A 86 19.87 -15.38 -5.06
N PHE A 87 19.80 -15.36 -3.72
CA PHE A 87 20.20 -14.16 -2.98
C PHE A 87 21.70 -13.83 -3.17
N ASP A 88 22.55 -14.86 -3.27
CA ASP A 88 23.98 -14.66 -3.51
C ASP A 88 24.30 -14.03 -4.87
N ASP A 89 23.48 -14.30 -5.88
CA ASP A 89 23.61 -13.64 -7.18
C ASP A 89 22.99 -12.24 -7.14
N LEU A 90 21.85 -12.07 -6.49
CA LEU A 90 21.18 -10.77 -6.39
C LEU A 90 22.03 -9.74 -5.62
N LYS A 91 22.80 -10.14 -4.63
CA LYS A 91 23.74 -9.25 -3.92
C LYS A 91 24.76 -8.56 -4.83
N LYS A 92 25.07 -9.13 -5.99
CA LYS A 92 26.00 -8.58 -6.97
C LYS A 92 25.33 -7.55 -7.89
N VAL A 93 23.99 -7.57 -7.98
CA VAL A 93 23.20 -6.68 -8.81
C VAL A 93 23.15 -5.28 -8.19
N ARG A 94 23.18 -4.26 -9.05
CA ARG A 94 23.04 -2.87 -8.64
C ARG A 94 21.87 -2.22 -9.34
N VAL A 95 21.00 -1.60 -8.54
CA VAL A 95 19.92 -0.73 -9.02
C VAL A 95 20.51 0.64 -9.39
N LYS A 96 19.85 1.40 -10.25
CA LYS A 96 20.22 2.78 -10.60
C LYS A 96 20.61 3.56 -9.34
N GLY A 97 21.68 4.37 -9.44
CA GLY A 97 22.25 5.06 -8.26
C GLY A 97 23.19 4.19 -7.43
N ASN A 98 23.57 3.00 -7.94
CA ASN A 98 24.48 2.05 -7.29
C ASN A 98 23.96 1.48 -5.95
N HIS A 99 22.64 1.35 -5.81
CA HIS A 99 22.02 0.73 -4.64
C HIS A 99 21.95 -0.78 -4.76
N ALA A 100 21.97 -1.48 -3.61
CA ALA A 100 21.59 -2.89 -3.55
C ALA A 100 20.06 -3.04 -3.53
N ILE A 101 19.54 -4.19 -3.99
CA ILE A 101 18.17 -4.60 -3.77
C ILE A 101 18.07 -5.10 -2.32
N PRO A 102 17.28 -4.45 -1.43
CA PRO A 102 17.23 -4.85 -0.03
C PRO A 102 16.30 -6.05 0.18
N THR A 103 16.52 -6.77 1.27
CA THR A 103 15.55 -7.71 1.83
C THR A 103 14.44 -6.96 2.58
N LEU A 104 13.29 -7.63 2.78
CA LEU A 104 12.23 -7.09 3.63
C LEU A 104 12.72 -6.83 5.06
N GLN A 105 13.60 -7.68 5.59
CA GLN A 105 14.16 -7.51 6.93
C GLN A 105 15.00 -6.24 7.03
N GLU A 106 15.88 -5.97 6.05
CA GLU A 106 16.68 -4.74 6.04
C GLU A 106 15.81 -3.47 6.01
N VAL A 107 14.70 -3.50 5.28
CA VAL A 107 13.73 -2.39 5.27
C VAL A 107 13.06 -2.23 6.64
N LEU A 108 12.61 -3.34 7.25
CA LEU A 108 11.98 -3.31 8.57
C LEU A 108 12.94 -2.79 9.67
N GLU A 109 14.22 -3.13 9.60
CA GLU A 109 15.25 -2.62 10.51
C GLU A 109 15.43 -1.09 10.39
N ILE A 110 15.36 -0.54 9.17
CA ILE A 110 15.46 0.91 8.93
C ILE A 110 14.22 1.65 9.43
N ILE A 111 13.03 1.08 9.17
CA ILE A 111 11.76 1.68 9.62
C ILE A 111 11.67 1.67 11.15
N ASP A 112 12.11 0.60 11.80
CA ASP A 112 12.14 0.45 13.25
C ASP A 112 10.88 0.98 13.96
N LYS A 113 9.73 0.56 13.50
CA LYS A 113 8.41 0.92 14.07
C LYS A 113 8.05 2.42 14.04
N LYS A 114 8.83 3.26 13.33
CA LYS A 114 8.57 4.72 13.29
C LYS A 114 7.28 5.06 12.56
N VAL A 115 6.95 4.30 11.51
CA VAL A 115 5.72 4.42 10.74
C VAL A 115 5.22 3.03 10.32
N PRO A 116 3.92 2.84 10.07
CA PRO A 116 3.39 1.63 9.47
C PRO A 116 3.98 1.35 8.08
N LEU A 117 3.99 0.08 7.69
CA LEU A 117 4.44 -0.40 6.39
C LEU A 117 3.30 -1.09 5.64
N ASN A 118 3.02 -0.64 4.44
CA ASN A 118 2.22 -1.38 3.46
C ASN A 118 3.16 -2.25 2.62
N ILE A 119 2.94 -3.55 2.62
CA ILE A 119 3.73 -4.52 1.86
C ILE A 119 2.86 -5.04 0.71
N GLU A 120 3.20 -4.65 -0.53
CA GLU A 120 2.55 -5.20 -1.72
C GLU A 120 3.17 -6.55 -2.08
N LEU A 121 2.36 -7.60 -2.10
CA LEU A 121 2.75 -8.92 -2.59
C LEU A 121 2.71 -8.92 -4.12
N LYS A 122 3.87 -8.71 -4.75
CA LYS A 122 4.02 -8.55 -6.21
C LYS A 122 4.17 -9.89 -6.93
N GLY A 123 5.01 -10.75 -6.39
CA GLY A 123 5.27 -12.08 -6.94
C GLY A 123 4.29 -13.13 -6.43
N LYS A 124 4.21 -14.26 -7.15
CA LYS A 124 3.50 -15.44 -6.67
C LYS A 124 4.25 -16.08 -5.50
N ASN A 125 3.51 -16.77 -4.62
CA ASN A 125 4.05 -17.46 -3.45
C ASN A 125 4.72 -16.53 -2.41
N THR A 126 4.44 -15.23 -2.44
CA THR A 126 4.99 -14.24 -1.50
C THR A 126 4.25 -14.24 -0.15
N ALA A 127 3.00 -14.68 -0.09
CA ALA A 127 2.16 -14.62 1.11
C ALA A 127 2.78 -15.33 2.32
N LEU A 128 3.20 -16.61 2.16
CA LEU A 128 3.72 -17.39 3.28
C LEU A 128 5.06 -16.87 3.81
N PRO A 129 6.11 -16.64 3.00
CA PRO A 129 7.38 -16.13 3.51
C PRO A 129 7.26 -14.71 4.07
N THR A 130 6.46 -13.83 3.48
CA THR A 130 6.18 -12.51 4.04
C THR A 130 5.50 -12.61 5.40
N LYS A 131 4.48 -13.47 5.55
CA LYS A 131 3.81 -13.72 6.83
C LYS A 131 4.78 -14.24 7.90
N GLN A 132 5.71 -15.12 7.54
CA GLN A 132 6.70 -15.64 8.48
C GLN A 132 7.62 -14.52 9.00
N ILE A 133 8.10 -13.64 8.12
CA ILE A 133 8.90 -12.47 8.49
C ILE A 133 8.09 -11.55 9.41
N VAL A 134 6.90 -11.11 8.99
CA VAL A 134 6.02 -10.25 9.79
C VAL A 134 5.78 -10.86 11.17
N SER A 135 5.51 -12.18 11.26
CA SER A 135 5.31 -12.86 12.54
C SER A 135 6.52 -12.80 13.47
N ASN A 136 7.74 -12.85 12.93
CA ASN A 136 8.95 -12.71 13.72
C ASN A 136 9.11 -11.28 14.27
N TYR A 137 8.77 -10.27 13.47
CA TYR A 137 8.82 -8.87 13.92
C TYR A 137 7.73 -8.57 14.96
N LEU A 138 6.53 -9.18 14.84
CA LEU A 138 5.49 -9.08 15.88
C LEU A 138 5.98 -9.62 17.23
N LYS A 139 6.74 -10.72 17.27
CA LYS A 139 7.37 -11.24 18.51
C LYS A 139 8.43 -10.28 19.08
N ASN A 140 8.98 -9.39 18.25
CA ASN A 140 10.01 -8.42 18.61
C ASN A 140 9.45 -7.00 18.81
N GLY A 141 8.17 -6.89 19.18
CA GLY A 141 7.55 -5.65 19.64
C GLY A 141 6.91 -4.78 18.56
N TRP A 142 6.85 -5.25 17.31
CA TRP A 142 5.95 -4.67 16.30
C TRP A 142 4.51 -5.09 16.58
N LYS A 143 3.55 -4.32 16.09
CA LYS A 143 2.11 -4.57 16.25
C LYS A 143 1.49 -4.92 14.89
N LYS A 144 0.37 -5.65 14.89
CA LYS A 144 -0.39 -5.93 13.65
C LYS A 144 -0.81 -4.64 12.93
N SER A 145 -1.10 -3.57 13.68
CA SER A 145 -1.43 -2.26 13.14
C SER A 145 -0.27 -1.58 12.38
N ASP A 146 0.95 -2.05 12.57
CA ASP A 146 2.12 -1.51 11.89
C ASP A 146 2.28 -2.11 10.48
N PHE A 147 1.40 -3.04 10.08
CA PHE A 147 1.45 -3.70 8.78
C PHE A 147 0.10 -3.65 8.07
N VAL A 148 0.14 -3.35 6.78
CA VAL A 148 -0.95 -3.59 5.82
C VAL A 148 -0.39 -4.46 4.71
N ILE A 149 -1.12 -5.52 4.32
CA ILE A 149 -0.73 -6.38 3.21
C ILE A 149 -1.62 -6.06 2.03
N SER A 150 -1.03 -5.73 0.90
CA SER A 150 -1.77 -5.41 -0.32
C SER A 150 -1.32 -6.25 -1.51
N SER A 151 -2.15 -6.39 -2.51
CA SER A 151 -1.79 -7.04 -3.78
C SER A 151 -2.85 -6.83 -4.84
N PHE A 152 -2.42 -6.82 -6.11
CA PHE A 152 -3.26 -7.09 -7.29
C PHE A 152 -3.51 -8.59 -7.48
N LEU A 153 -2.63 -9.43 -6.95
CA LEU A 153 -2.78 -10.89 -6.97
C LEU A 153 -3.70 -11.31 -5.82
N TRP A 154 -5.00 -11.25 -6.04
CA TRP A 154 -5.99 -11.52 -4.98
C TRP A 154 -5.88 -12.93 -4.39
N ASP A 155 -5.32 -13.89 -5.11
CA ASP A 155 -5.07 -15.23 -4.58
C ASP A 155 -3.94 -15.24 -3.52
N GLU A 156 -2.94 -14.37 -3.64
CA GLU A 156 -1.94 -14.15 -2.58
C GLU A 156 -2.61 -13.56 -1.32
N LEU A 157 -3.56 -12.62 -1.49
CA LEU A 157 -4.33 -12.09 -0.36
C LEU A 157 -5.21 -13.16 0.31
N LYS A 158 -5.84 -14.04 -0.48
CA LYS A 158 -6.61 -15.19 0.07
C LYS A 158 -5.71 -16.12 0.86
N THR A 159 -4.53 -16.44 0.33
CA THR A 159 -3.52 -17.24 1.01
C THR A 159 -3.07 -16.56 2.30
N TYR A 160 -2.75 -15.25 2.26
CA TYR A 160 -2.34 -14.51 3.45
C TYR A 160 -3.45 -14.51 4.52
N ARG A 161 -4.71 -14.30 4.13
CA ARG A 161 -5.86 -14.33 5.04
C ARG A 161 -6.07 -15.70 5.70
N GLN A 162 -5.80 -16.80 4.99
CA GLN A 162 -5.83 -18.14 5.58
C GLN A 162 -4.72 -18.34 6.62
N LEU A 163 -3.56 -17.72 6.42
CA LEU A 163 -2.41 -17.79 7.33
C LEU A 163 -2.53 -16.84 8.54
N ASP A 164 -3.26 -15.73 8.39
CA ASP A 164 -3.53 -14.77 9.45
C ASP A 164 -4.91 -14.11 9.27
N SER A 165 -5.86 -14.53 10.11
CA SER A 165 -7.25 -14.08 10.03
C SER A 165 -7.48 -12.61 10.41
N GLU A 166 -6.51 -11.96 11.07
CA GLU A 166 -6.68 -10.62 11.66
C GLU A 166 -5.81 -9.55 11.01
N GLN A 167 -4.80 -9.94 10.22
CA GLN A 167 -3.91 -8.95 9.59
C GLN A 167 -4.70 -8.01 8.68
N ALA A 168 -4.38 -6.70 8.74
CA ALA A 168 -4.96 -5.72 7.83
C ALA A 168 -4.57 -6.05 6.37
N ILE A 169 -5.59 -6.18 5.50
CA ILE A 169 -5.43 -6.42 4.06
C ILE A 169 -6.07 -5.28 3.30
N ALA A 170 -5.41 -4.83 2.22
CA ALA A 170 -5.94 -3.88 1.25
C ALA A 170 -5.96 -4.52 -0.15
N VAL A 171 -7.06 -4.36 -0.87
CA VAL A 171 -7.25 -4.95 -2.21
C VAL A 171 -6.90 -3.91 -3.26
N LEU A 172 -5.84 -4.17 -4.04
CA LEU A 172 -5.45 -3.33 -5.17
C LEU A 172 -6.29 -3.66 -6.41
N THR A 173 -6.62 -2.62 -7.19
CA THR A 173 -7.32 -2.74 -8.48
C THR A 173 -7.00 -1.58 -9.41
N GLU A 174 -6.80 -1.89 -10.71
CA GLU A 174 -6.63 -0.88 -11.77
C GLU A 174 -7.94 -0.59 -12.49
N GLU A 175 -8.85 -1.56 -12.49
CA GLU A 175 -10.14 -1.50 -13.18
C GLU A 175 -11.18 -0.72 -12.34
N ASN A 176 -12.44 -0.94 -12.61
CA ASN A 176 -13.52 -0.34 -11.83
C ASN A 176 -13.40 -0.72 -10.34
N PRO A 177 -13.19 0.24 -9.43
CA PRO A 177 -12.94 -0.06 -8.02
C PRO A 177 -14.09 -0.79 -7.31
N VAL A 178 -15.32 -0.68 -7.84
CA VAL A 178 -16.48 -1.36 -7.29
C VAL A 178 -16.39 -2.89 -7.48
N ASP A 179 -15.71 -3.35 -8.53
CA ASP A 179 -15.53 -4.78 -8.82
C ASP A 179 -14.61 -5.48 -7.81
N ALA A 180 -13.82 -4.72 -7.05
CA ALA A 180 -13.02 -5.24 -5.95
C ALA A 180 -13.82 -5.46 -4.65
N LEU A 181 -15.04 -4.95 -4.53
CA LEU A 181 -15.82 -5.05 -3.29
C LEU A 181 -16.18 -6.49 -2.87
N PRO A 182 -16.56 -7.40 -3.77
CA PRO A 182 -16.84 -8.78 -3.38
C PRO A 182 -15.63 -9.46 -2.71
N ILE A 183 -14.44 -9.31 -3.30
CA ILE A 183 -13.21 -9.89 -2.74
C ILE A 183 -12.78 -9.16 -1.46
N ALA A 184 -12.93 -7.83 -1.38
CA ALA A 184 -12.64 -7.08 -0.17
C ALA A 184 -13.52 -7.54 1.01
N LYS A 185 -14.80 -7.81 0.77
CA LYS A 185 -15.72 -8.38 1.78
C LYS A 185 -15.30 -9.80 2.19
N GLN A 186 -15.02 -10.66 1.21
CA GLN A 186 -14.57 -12.04 1.46
C GLN A 186 -13.32 -12.09 2.33
N LEU A 187 -12.40 -11.16 2.09
CA LEU A 187 -11.13 -11.07 2.81
C LEU A 187 -11.23 -10.30 4.14
N ASN A 188 -12.39 -9.74 4.49
CA ASN A 188 -12.49 -8.78 5.59
C ASN A 188 -11.37 -7.73 5.50
N ALA A 189 -11.22 -7.15 4.31
CA ALA A 189 -10.20 -6.16 4.02
C ALA A 189 -10.50 -4.85 4.75
N VAL A 190 -9.45 -4.08 5.06
CA VAL A 190 -9.61 -2.75 5.68
C VAL A 190 -9.73 -1.65 4.64
N ALA A 191 -9.23 -1.90 3.41
CA ALA A 191 -9.23 -0.90 2.35
C ALA A 191 -9.35 -1.53 0.96
N VAL A 192 -9.81 -0.71 0.01
CA VAL A 192 -9.66 -0.90 -1.43
C VAL A 192 -8.70 0.16 -1.94
N ASN A 193 -7.71 -0.25 -2.72
CA ASN A 193 -6.66 0.63 -3.24
C ASN A 193 -6.83 0.77 -4.77
N PRO A 194 -7.65 1.70 -5.27
CA PRO A 194 -7.88 1.89 -6.70
C PRO A 194 -6.84 2.79 -7.35
N TRP A 195 -6.69 2.66 -8.67
CA TRP A 195 -6.01 3.66 -9.48
C TRP A 195 -6.83 4.95 -9.53
N PHE A 196 -6.23 6.08 -9.14
CA PHE A 196 -6.95 7.35 -8.95
C PHE A 196 -7.63 7.88 -10.22
N LYS A 197 -7.10 7.56 -11.41
CA LYS A 197 -7.67 8.01 -12.69
C LYS A 197 -8.99 7.31 -13.03
N ASN A 198 -9.21 6.12 -12.49
CA ASN A 198 -10.46 5.37 -12.66
C ASN A 198 -11.42 5.55 -11.48
N LEU A 199 -11.11 6.48 -10.56
CA LEU A 199 -11.91 6.74 -9.37
C LEU A 199 -12.80 7.97 -9.58
N THR A 200 -14.06 7.87 -9.17
CA THR A 200 -15.02 8.98 -9.12
C THR A 200 -15.44 9.26 -7.68
N GLN A 201 -15.94 10.47 -7.42
CA GLN A 201 -16.43 10.84 -6.09
C GLN A 201 -17.59 9.93 -5.62
N GLU A 202 -18.48 9.53 -6.53
CA GLU A 202 -19.57 8.60 -6.23
C GLU A 202 -19.05 7.22 -5.79
N GLN A 203 -18.02 6.71 -6.47
CA GLN A 203 -17.38 5.45 -6.11
C GLN A 203 -16.68 5.54 -4.74
N VAL A 204 -16.02 6.68 -4.43
CA VAL A 204 -15.45 6.93 -3.09
C VAL A 204 -16.53 6.78 -2.02
N GLN A 205 -17.67 7.48 -2.19
CA GLN A 205 -18.78 7.42 -1.24
C GLN A 205 -19.35 6.00 -1.12
N ASN A 206 -19.55 5.31 -2.26
CA ASN A 206 -20.09 3.95 -2.28
C ASN A 206 -19.18 2.96 -1.52
N ILE A 207 -17.86 3.01 -1.76
CA ILE A 207 -16.88 2.13 -1.11
C ILE A 207 -16.85 2.40 0.41
N GLN A 208 -16.86 3.68 0.81
CA GLN A 208 -16.82 4.07 2.22
C GLN A 208 -18.11 3.71 2.97
N ILE A 209 -19.29 3.85 2.36
CA ILE A 209 -20.57 3.40 2.93
C ILE A 209 -20.56 1.89 3.21
N GLN A 210 -19.81 1.10 2.43
CA GLN A 210 -19.64 -0.33 2.65
C GLN A 210 -18.59 -0.68 3.71
N GLY A 211 -17.99 0.34 4.35
CA GLY A 211 -17.07 0.18 5.49
C GLY A 211 -15.60 0.09 5.13
N PHE A 212 -15.23 0.25 3.84
CA PHE A 212 -13.83 0.20 3.41
C PHE A 212 -13.19 1.57 3.37
N LYS A 213 -11.92 1.65 3.75
CA LYS A 213 -11.06 2.80 3.46
C LYS A 213 -10.64 2.79 1.98
N ILE A 214 -10.19 3.95 1.51
CA ILE A 214 -9.64 4.10 0.16
C ILE A 214 -8.24 4.69 0.26
N TYR A 215 -7.25 3.93 -0.24
CA TYR A 215 -5.89 4.41 -0.44
C TYR A 215 -5.60 4.37 -1.94
N THR A 216 -5.60 5.53 -2.60
CA THR A 216 -5.49 5.57 -4.07
C THR A 216 -4.07 5.86 -4.54
N TYR A 217 -3.68 5.33 -5.71
CA TYR A 217 -2.33 5.39 -6.29
C TYR A 217 -2.36 5.82 -7.76
N THR A 218 -1.30 6.38 -8.32
CA THR A 218 -0.23 7.09 -7.65
C THR A 218 -0.48 8.57 -7.90
N VAL A 219 -0.68 9.34 -6.84
CA VAL A 219 -1.14 10.73 -6.94
C VAL A 219 0.02 11.66 -6.65
N ASN A 220 0.53 12.34 -7.69
CA ASN A 220 1.74 13.15 -7.60
C ASN A 220 1.49 14.65 -7.85
N ASP A 221 0.46 14.99 -8.63
CA ASP A 221 0.12 16.37 -8.93
C ASP A 221 -0.63 17.02 -7.75
N PRO A 222 -0.25 18.22 -7.29
CA PRO A 222 -0.92 18.89 -6.18
C PRO A 222 -2.43 19.11 -6.40
N ALA A 223 -2.86 19.35 -7.66
CA ALA A 223 -4.29 19.49 -7.97
C ALA A 223 -5.04 18.18 -7.82
N ASP A 224 -4.44 17.05 -8.25
CA ASP A 224 -5.02 15.72 -8.05
C ASP A 224 -5.02 15.33 -6.57
N ILE A 225 -3.96 15.65 -5.80
CA ILE A 225 -3.92 15.45 -4.35
C ILE A 225 -5.06 16.21 -3.67
N GLN A 226 -5.26 17.49 -4.03
CA GLN A 226 -6.35 18.29 -3.49
C GLN A 226 -7.72 17.71 -3.87
N LYS A 227 -7.89 17.26 -5.12
CA LYS A 227 -9.11 16.59 -5.59
C LYS A 227 -9.41 15.31 -4.78
N MET A 228 -8.41 14.48 -4.49
CA MET A 228 -8.58 13.28 -3.65
C MET A 228 -8.98 13.66 -2.22
N ARG A 229 -8.38 14.73 -1.67
CA ARG A 229 -8.76 15.29 -0.36
C ARG A 229 -10.20 15.77 -0.34
N ASP A 230 -10.64 16.49 -1.35
CA ASP A 230 -12.01 17.00 -1.46
C ASP A 230 -13.05 15.88 -1.60
N TRP A 231 -12.68 14.78 -2.26
CA TRP A 231 -13.50 13.58 -2.34
C TRP A 231 -13.53 12.75 -1.06
N GLY A 232 -12.63 13.04 -0.12
CA GLY A 232 -12.57 12.39 1.19
C GLY A 232 -11.93 11.02 1.16
N VAL A 233 -10.97 10.76 0.25
CA VAL A 233 -10.19 9.51 0.29
C VAL A 233 -9.35 9.45 1.56
N ASP A 234 -9.12 8.25 2.09
CA ASP A 234 -8.46 8.04 3.37
C ASP A 234 -6.92 8.15 3.28
N GLY A 235 -6.34 7.98 2.09
CA GLY A 235 -4.91 8.11 1.86
C GLY A 235 -4.52 8.11 0.39
N VAL A 236 -3.34 8.61 0.10
CA VAL A 236 -2.76 8.62 -1.25
C VAL A 236 -1.33 8.08 -1.24
N PHE A 237 -1.02 7.18 -2.19
CA PHE A 237 0.35 6.80 -2.50
C PHE A 237 0.98 7.89 -3.36
N CYS A 238 2.06 8.49 -2.88
CA CYS A 238 2.70 9.62 -3.55
C CYS A 238 4.22 9.41 -3.67
N ASN A 239 4.75 9.71 -4.86
CA ASN A 239 6.20 9.67 -5.09
C ASN A 239 6.93 10.85 -4.43
N TYR A 240 6.21 11.94 -4.17
CA TYR A 240 6.68 13.20 -3.60
C TYR A 240 5.90 13.51 -2.32
N PRO A 241 6.19 12.81 -1.21
CA PRO A 241 5.38 12.89 0.02
C PRO A 241 5.18 14.31 0.56
N GLU A 242 6.13 15.20 0.37
CA GLU A 242 6.04 16.60 0.81
C GLU A 242 4.88 17.39 0.17
N ARG A 243 4.33 16.90 -0.94
CA ARG A 243 3.20 17.52 -1.63
C ARG A 243 1.84 17.19 -1.00
N VAL A 244 1.80 16.19 -0.14
CA VAL A 244 0.56 15.73 0.53
C VAL A 244 0.32 16.46 1.86
N ASN A 245 1.37 16.95 2.51
CA ASN A 245 1.33 17.63 3.82
C ASN A 245 0.81 19.07 3.72
#